data_f741454856f2c093b7d0934a01558390
#
_entry.id   f741454856f2c093b7d0934a01558390
#
_cell.length_a   1.000
_cell.length_b   1.000
_cell.length_c   1.000
_cell.angle_alpha   90.00
_cell.angle_beta   90.00
_cell.angle_gamma   90.00
#
_symmetry.space_group_name_H-M   'P 1'
#
loop_
_entity.id
_entity.type
_entity.pdbx_description
1 polymer ?
#
loop_
_entity_poly.entity_id
_entity_poly.type
_entity_poly.pdbx_seq_one_letter_code
_entity_poly.pdbx_strand_id
1 'polypeptide(L)'
;MKAMLSQPMAGKTDEEIVATREKAIKVLEEKGYEIVNTLFTDEWYSNESMKERGVVQIPLCFLAKSLENMSLCHAAYFCKGWENARGCKIEHDAAVAYGLDIIYEED
;
A
#
# COMPACT_ATOMS: atom_id res chain seq x y z
N MET A 1 12.43 -4.85 11.48
CA MET A 1 11.53 -5.50 10.49
C MET A 1 10.81 -4.43 9.69
N LYS A 2 10.41 -4.74 8.48
CA LYS A 2 9.79 -3.78 7.57
C LYS A 2 8.31 -4.07 7.39
N ALA A 3 7.52 -3.00 7.21
CA ALA A 3 6.08 -3.11 6.97
C ALA A 3 5.64 -2.13 5.89
N MET A 4 4.56 -2.47 5.22
CA MET A 4 3.92 -1.60 4.23
C MET A 4 2.49 -1.29 4.66
N LEU A 5 1.91 -0.25 4.05
CA LEU A 5 0.51 0.13 4.25
C LEU A 5 -0.31 -0.21 3.02
N SER A 6 -1.52 -0.73 3.24
CA SER A 6 -2.53 -0.85 2.21
C SER A 6 -3.69 0.05 2.59
N GLN A 7 -3.93 1.08 1.80
CA GLN A 7 -4.84 2.17 2.16
C GLN A 7 -5.84 2.45 1.02
N PRO A 8 -7.15 2.31 1.29
CA PRO A 8 -8.17 2.73 0.33
C PRO A 8 -8.11 4.24 0.13
N MET A 9 -8.10 4.69 -1.12
CA MET A 9 -8.01 6.12 -1.44
C MET A 9 -9.22 6.66 -2.18
N ALA A 10 -9.98 5.80 -2.86
CA ALA A 10 -11.13 6.22 -3.65
C ALA A 10 -12.21 6.87 -2.77
N GLY A 11 -12.67 8.04 -3.19
CA GLY A 11 -13.72 8.76 -2.49
C GLY A 11 -13.27 9.50 -1.22
N LYS A 12 -11.98 9.54 -0.96
CA LYS A 12 -11.44 10.20 0.24
C LYS A 12 -10.69 11.48 -0.14
N THR A 13 -10.73 12.47 0.77
CA THR A 13 -9.96 13.71 0.59
C THR A 13 -8.48 13.45 0.87
N ASP A 14 -7.62 14.34 0.37
CA ASP A 14 -6.18 14.27 0.65
C ASP A 14 -5.91 14.33 2.16
N GLU A 15 -6.66 15.15 2.88
CA GLU A 15 -6.53 15.27 4.33
C GLU A 15 -6.85 13.97 5.05
N GLU A 16 -7.93 13.28 4.63
CA GLU A 16 -8.30 11.98 5.19
C GLU A 16 -7.24 10.93 4.91
N ILE A 17 -6.69 10.92 3.69
CA ILE A 17 -5.64 10.00 3.29
C ILE A 17 -4.38 10.19 4.15
N VAL A 18 -3.96 11.45 4.32
CA VAL A 18 -2.77 11.77 5.13
C VAL A 18 -2.99 11.38 6.60
N ALA A 19 -4.15 11.72 7.17
CA ALA A 19 -4.46 11.42 8.56
C ALA A 19 -4.45 9.90 8.83
N THR A 20 -5.06 9.13 7.95
CA THR A 20 -5.08 7.66 8.05
C THR A 20 -3.67 7.09 7.95
N ARG A 21 -2.87 7.62 7.03
CA ARG A 21 -1.48 7.20 6.84
C ARG A 21 -0.63 7.48 8.08
N GLU A 22 -0.74 8.67 8.64
CA GLU A 22 0.00 9.05 9.83
C GLU A 22 -0.33 8.15 11.04
N LYS A 23 -1.62 7.84 11.21
CA LYS A 23 -2.07 6.91 12.26
C LYS A 23 -1.45 5.54 12.08
N ALA A 24 -1.47 5.02 10.86
CA ALA A 24 -0.91 3.71 10.55
C ALA A 24 0.60 3.66 10.79
N ILE A 25 1.32 4.69 10.35
CA ILE A 25 2.76 4.80 10.54
C ILE A 25 3.11 4.78 12.02
N LYS A 26 2.38 5.54 12.83
CA LYS A 26 2.60 5.61 14.27
C LYS A 26 2.41 4.23 14.91
N VAL A 27 1.34 3.52 14.56
CA VAL A 27 1.08 2.18 15.08
C VAL A 27 2.23 1.23 14.74
N LEU A 28 2.67 1.26 13.49
CA LEU A 28 3.75 0.38 13.03
C LEU A 28 5.09 0.71 13.67
N GLU A 29 5.41 2.00 13.82
CA GLU A 29 6.64 2.40 14.48
C GLU A 29 6.66 2.00 15.95
N GLU A 30 5.53 2.11 16.65
CA GLU A 30 5.39 1.65 18.03
C GLU A 30 5.60 0.14 18.17
N LYS A 31 5.27 -0.61 17.11
CA LYS A 31 5.51 -2.06 17.07
C LYS A 31 6.91 -2.43 16.61
N GLY A 32 7.74 -1.44 16.30
CA GLY A 32 9.14 -1.65 15.92
C GLY A 32 9.37 -1.90 14.43
N TYR A 33 8.40 -1.57 13.57
CA TYR A 33 8.56 -1.71 12.13
C TYR A 33 9.13 -0.46 11.49
N GLU A 34 9.98 -0.67 10.48
CA GLU A 34 10.43 0.38 9.57
C GLU A 34 9.45 0.39 8.39
N ILE A 35 8.99 1.57 8.00
CA ILE A 35 7.97 1.70 6.95
C ILE A 35 8.62 1.71 5.57
N VAL A 36 8.17 0.81 4.70
CA VAL A 36 8.54 0.85 3.29
C VAL A 36 7.64 1.88 2.61
N ASN A 37 8.26 2.85 1.94
CA ASN A 37 7.52 3.93 1.30
C ASN A 37 6.64 3.40 0.17
N THR A 38 5.33 3.65 0.29
CA THR A 38 4.35 3.25 -0.71
C THR A 38 3.89 4.43 -1.57
N LEU A 39 4.54 5.59 -1.46
CA LEU A 39 4.29 6.71 -2.34
C LEU A 39 5.11 6.52 -3.62
N PHE A 40 4.46 6.53 -4.76
CA PHE A 40 5.09 6.27 -6.05
C PHE A 40 5.53 7.59 -6.67
N THR A 41 6.63 8.12 -6.16
CA THR A 41 7.20 9.40 -6.61
C THR A 41 8.33 9.20 -7.63
N ASP A 42 8.65 7.97 -7.96
CA ASP A 42 9.69 7.66 -8.95
C ASP A 42 9.25 8.08 -10.35
N GLU A 43 10.19 8.57 -11.12
CA GLU A 43 9.98 8.92 -12.52
C GLU A 43 9.45 7.75 -13.34
N TRP A 44 9.80 6.51 -12.94
CA TRP A 44 9.30 5.29 -13.55
C TRP A 44 7.77 5.21 -13.57
N TYR A 45 7.12 5.83 -12.57
CA TYR A 45 5.65 5.86 -12.44
C TYR A 45 5.04 7.18 -12.88
N SER A 46 5.80 8.03 -13.57
CA SER A 46 5.26 9.24 -14.19
C SER A 46 4.36 8.85 -15.37
N ASN A 47 3.43 9.73 -15.71
CA ASN A 47 2.55 9.50 -16.86
C ASN A 47 3.34 9.30 -18.15
N GLU A 48 4.41 10.06 -18.33
CA GLU A 48 5.28 9.98 -19.50
C GLU A 48 5.97 8.63 -19.60
N SER A 49 6.57 8.17 -18.51
CA SER A 49 7.28 6.90 -18.47
C SER A 49 6.34 5.73 -18.73
N MET A 50 5.16 5.75 -18.07
CA MET A 50 4.18 4.69 -18.26
C MET A 50 3.67 4.64 -19.71
N LYS A 51 3.46 5.80 -20.32
CA LYS A 51 3.06 5.87 -21.72
C LYS A 51 4.12 5.30 -22.64
N GLU A 52 5.39 5.65 -22.43
CA GLU A 52 6.51 5.13 -23.22
C GLU A 52 6.65 3.61 -23.09
N ARG A 53 6.37 3.07 -21.92
CA ARG A 53 6.41 1.62 -21.66
C ARG A 53 5.19 0.88 -22.19
N GLY A 54 4.19 1.60 -22.71
CA GLY A 54 2.97 1.00 -23.22
C GLY A 54 2.01 0.54 -22.15
N VAL A 55 2.04 1.17 -20.97
CA VAL A 55 1.12 0.81 -19.89
C VAL A 55 -0.32 1.17 -20.28
N VAL A 56 -1.18 0.16 -20.30
CA VAL A 56 -2.60 0.30 -20.60
C VAL A 56 -3.42 0.32 -19.31
N GLN A 57 -3.04 -0.53 -18.35
CA GLN A 57 -3.75 -0.66 -17.08
C GLN A 57 -2.95 0.03 -15.98
N ILE A 58 -3.11 1.36 -15.89
CA ILE A 58 -2.37 2.18 -14.92
C ILE A 58 -2.59 1.72 -13.47
N PRO A 59 -3.82 1.47 -13.00
CA PRO A 59 -4.01 0.95 -11.64
C PRO A 59 -3.31 -0.38 -11.39
N LEU A 60 -3.24 -1.23 -12.41
CA LEU A 60 -2.53 -2.51 -12.27
C LEU A 60 -1.02 -2.31 -12.19
N CYS A 61 -0.49 -1.32 -12.90
CA CYS A 61 0.93 -0.96 -12.82
C CYS A 61 1.31 -0.54 -11.39
N PHE A 62 0.46 0.29 -10.75
CA PHE A 62 0.67 0.69 -9.36
C PHE A 62 0.53 -0.48 -8.40
N LEU A 63 -0.43 -1.36 -8.64
CA LEU A 63 -0.59 -2.56 -7.82
C LEU A 63 0.65 -3.46 -7.90
N ALA A 64 1.22 -3.60 -9.09
CA ALA A 64 2.45 -4.38 -9.27
C ALA A 64 3.59 -3.83 -8.41
N LYS A 65 3.72 -2.51 -8.33
CA LYS A 65 4.70 -1.87 -7.46
C LYS A 65 4.42 -2.14 -5.98
N SER A 66 3.16 -2.10 -5.58
CA SER A 66 2.78 -2.41 -4.21
C SER A 66 3.15 -3.85 -3.84
N LEU A 67 2.93 -4.79 -4.75
CA LEU A 67 3.31 -6.19 -4.54
C LEU A 67 4.83 -6.36 -4.48
N GLU A 68 5.57 -5.60 -5.29
CA GLU A 68 7.03 -5.59 -5.20
C GLU A 68 7.49 -5.06 -3.84
N ASN A 69 6.90 -3.96 -3.37
CA ASN A 69 7.20 -3.43 -2.04
C ASN A 69 6.88 -4.45 -0.94
N MET A 70 5.79 -5.18 -1.11
CA MET A 70 5.41 -6.24 -0.17
C MET A 70 6.50 -7.31 -0.04
N SER A 71 7.23 -7.59 -1.12
CA SER A 71 8.33 -8.55 -1.10
C SER A 71 9.49 -8.12 -0.21
N LEU A 72 9.55 -6.85 0.16
CA LEU A 72 10.57 -6.30 1.05
C LEU A 72 10.11 -6.27 2.51
N CYS A 73 8.89 -6.70 2.79
CA CYS A 73 8.25 -6.51 4.08
C CYS A 73 8.03 -7.80 4.84
N HIS A 74 7.98 -7.68 6.16
CA HIS A 74 7.64 -8.76 7.08
C HIS A 74 6.16 -8.69 7.47
N ALA A 75 5.56 -7.50 7.37
CA ALA A 75 4.18 -7.25 7.75
C ALA A 75 3.49 -6.30 6.78
N ALA A 76 2.16 -6.39 6.72
CA ALA A 76 1.32 -5.48 5.96
C ALA A 76 0.20 -4.97 6.85
N TYR A 77 -0.02 -3.66 6.84
CA TYR A 77 -1.06 -2.99 7.61
C TYR A 77 -2.19 -2.61 6.67
N PHE A 78 -3.40 -3.03 7.01
CA PHE A 78 -4.58 -2.78 6.20
C PHE A 78 -5.49 -1.76 6.88
N CYS A 79 -5.68 -0.63 6.23
CA CYS A 79 -6.54 0.44 6.72
C CYS A 79 -8.00 0.08 6.53
N LYS A 80 -8.87 0.67 7.34
CA LYS A 80 -10.33 0.41 7.28
C LYS A 80 -10.87 0.65 5.88
N GLY A 81 -11.76 -0.23 5.47
CA GLY A 81 -12.35 -0.19 4.14
C GLY A 81 -11.57 -0.98 3.10
N TRP A 82 -10.50 -1.65 3.50
CA TRP A 82 -9.68 -2.43 2.57
C TRP A 82 -10.51 -3.50 1.83
N GLU A 83 -11.52 -4.07 2.49
CA GLU A 83 -12.36 -5.11 1.91
C GLU A 83 -13.15 -4.61 0.69
N ASN A 84 -13.36 -3.30 0.60
CA ASN A 84 -14.14 -2.68 -0.47
C ASN A 84 -13.25 -2.04 -1.54
N ALA A 85 -11.94 -2.09 -1.36
CA ALA A 85 -10.98 -1.53 -2.30
C ALA A 85 -10.30 -2.65 -3.07
N ARG A 86 -10.46 -2.66 -4.39
CA ARG A 86 -9.96 -3.74 -5.26
C ARG A 86 -8.49 -4.04 -5.05
N GLY A 87 -7.63 -3.01 -5.07
CA GLY A 87 -6.18 -3.17 -4.89
C GLY A 87 -5.83 -3.69 -3.51
N CYS A 88 -6.48 -3.16 -2.48
CA CYS A 88 -6.25 -3.59 -1.10
C CYS A 88 -6.64 -5.07 -0.88
N LYS A 89 -7.73 -5.51 -1.50
CA LYS A 89 -8.15 -6.91 -1.42
C LYS A 89 -7.11 -7.84 -2.02
N ILE A 90 -6.56 -7.47 -3.17
CA ILE A 90 -5.53 -8.27 -3.85
C ILE A 90 -4.26 -8.29 -3.00
N GLU A 91 -3.87 -7.16 -2.45
CA GLU A 91 -2.72 -7.07 -1.56
C GLU A 91 -2.92 -7.93 -0.31
N HIS A 92 -4.13 -7.92 0.25
CA HIS A 92 -4.47 -8.74 1.41
C HIS A 92 -4.33 -10.23 1.09
N ASP A 93 -4.90 -10.65 -0.04
CA ASP A 93 -4.80 -12.05 -0.47
C ASP A 93 -3.35 -12.46 -0.66
N ALA A 94 -2.54 -11.61 -1.26
CA ALA A 94 -1.11 -11.87 -1.45
C ALA A 94 -0.37 -11.96 -0.12
N ALA A 95 -0.63 -11.05 0.81
CA ALA A 95 0.00 -11.04 2.12
C ALA A 95 -0.31 -12.32 2.90
N VAL A 96 -1.56 -12.75 2.87
CA VAL A 96 -1.98 -14.00 3.52
C VAL A 96 -1.31 -15.20 2.85
N ALA A 97 -1.33 -15.25 1.53
CA ALA A 97 -0.77 -16.37 0.76
C ALA A 97 0.73 -16.55 0.98
N TYR A 98 1.45 -15.46 1.18
CA TYR A 98 2.91 -15.49 1.35
C TYR A 98 3.35 -15.34 2.82
N GLY A 99 2.42 -15.42 3.74
CA GLY A 99 2.73 -15.54 5.16
C GLY A 99 3.26 -14.28 5.85
N LEU A 100 2.93 -13.09 5.33
CA LEU A 100 3.26 -11.86 6.04
C LEU A 100 2.40 -11.74 7.30
N ASP A 101 2.91 -11.04 8.31
CA ASP A 101 2.11 -10.66 9.48
C ASP A 101 1.08 -9.64 9.04
N ILE A 102 -0.17 -9.88 9.40
CA ILE A 102 -1.28 -9.00 9.01
C ILE A 102 -1.68 -8.16 10.19
N ILE A 103 -1.72 -6.84 9.99
CA ILE A 103 -2.13 -5.88 11.01
C ILE A 103 -3.29 -5.09 10.43
N TYR A 104 -4.36 -4.95 11.20
CA TYR A 104 -5.55 -4.20 10.77
C TYR A 104 -5.67 -2.91 11.56
N GLU A 105 -6.18 -1.87 10.91
CA GLU A 105 -6.50 -0.62 11.58
C GLU A 105 -7.58 -0.87 12.64
N GLU A 106 -7.32 -0.41 13.86
CA GLU A 106 -8.27 -0.50 14.97
C GLU A 106 -8.99 0.84 15.16
N ASP A 107 -10.15 0.77 15.79
CA ASP A 107 -10.93 1.98 16.14
C ASP A 107 -10.24 2.87 17.17
#